data_8ae35d847e8bc94051f97027fee060e8
#
_entry.id   8ae35d847e8bc94051f97027fee060e8
#
_cell.length_a   1.000
_cell.length_b   1.000
_cell.length_c   1.000
_cell.angle_alpha   90.00
_cell.angle_beta   90.00
_cell.angle_gamma   90.00
#
_symmetry.space_group_name_H-M   'P 1'
#
loop_
_entity.id
_entity.type
_entity.pdbx_description
1 polymer ?
#
loop_
_entity_poly.entity_id
_entity_poly.type
_entity_poly.pdbx_seq_one_letter_code
_entity_poly.pdbx_strand_id
1 'polypeptide(L)'
;MAVGLNKSELAGTDSTRAVRTEHYSPPLPATAEVTLTYPGKLDVAEVLNPVTSRYIRMGQSATAEQKVLHANGVVWADNWFALHSLIESGEKAQLIYLDPPYSTGLGFASRSQEHAYNDTLDGAAYIEFMRRRLILMRETLDDAGSIYLHIGHQMVAELKLVMDEVFGRKNFRNIISRRKCSSKNSTRHQYSNLNDYVLFYSKTNDYIWNQPEKKADAAWLAKEYGKVDERGQYKLVPIHAPGVRNGETGKEWRGMLPPSGKHWQYIPAKLDELNAAGEIYWSKNGNPRRKVYLPENKGVALTDYWDDYRDAHHQSILITGYPTEKNFEMMKMLVAASSDAGGLVIDPFCGSGSTVHAAETLGRRWIGIDESVSAVKTTIKRLRNGRQPMGDYVNSPPMADLFTENTAESIRREHVAEEFELYVDSEIAALYPEQTVELSELIR
;
A
#
# COMPACT_ATOMS: atom_id res chain seq x y z
N MET A 1 -44.50 11.73 -36.37
CA MET A 1 -45.81 11.07 -36.25
C MET A 1 -45.86 10.40 -34.88
N ALA A 2 -46.57 10.96 -33.93
CA ALA A 2 -46.76 10.38 -32.63
C ALA A 2 -47.95 9.42 -32.67
N VAL A 3 -47.74 8.17 -32.36
CA VAL A 3 -48.81 7.16 -32.24
C VAL A 3 -49.39 7.26 -30.82
N GLY A 4 -50.58 7.77 -30.69
CA GLY A 4 -51.31 7.84 -29.45
C GLY A 4 -51.78 6.47 -29.02
N LEU A 5 -51.38 6.04 -27.83
CA LEU A 5 -51.90 4.86 -27.15
C LEU A 5 -53.23 5.23 -26.45
N ASN A 6 -54.25 4.49 -26.81
CA ASN A 6 -55.64 4.64 -26.36
C ASN A 6 -55.75 4.18 -24.88
N LYS A 7 -56.33 5.06 -24.02
CA LYS A 7 -56.44 4.86 -22.58
C LYS A 7 -57.62 3.95 -22.11
N SER A 8 -58.24 3.21 -22.99
CA SER A 8 -59.49 2.52 -22.67
C SER A 8 -59.40 0.99 -22.42
N GLU A 9 -58.17 0.42 -22.33
CA GLU A 9 -58.04 -1.05 -22.11
C GLU A 9 -57.37 -1.45 -20.78
N LEU A 10 -57.44 -0.57 -19.76
CA LEU A 10 -56.91 -0.89 -18.44
C LEU A 10 -58.02 -1.04 -17.39
N ALA A 11 -59.06 -1.82 -17.69
CA ALA A 11 -60.06 -2.16 -16.67
C ALA A 11 -60.38 -3.67 -16.79
N GLY A 12 -59.85 -4.44 -15.87
CA GLY A 12 -60.31 -5.80 -15.55
C GLY A 12 -59.37 -6.91 -15.98
N THR A 13 -58.54 -7.32 -15.00
CA THR A 13 -58.49 -8.73 -14.55
C THR A 13 -57.52 -8.83 -13.40
N ASP A 14 -58.02 -9.19 -12.28
CA ASP A 14 -57.30 -9.78 -11.14
C ASP A 14 -56.62 -11.06 -11.65
N SER A 15 -55.36 -10.97 -11.93
CA SER A 15 -54.47 -12.11 -12.14
C SER A 15 -53.22 -11.84 -11.34
N THR A 16 -53.10 -12.51 -10.22
CA THR A 16 -51.82 -12.84 -9.60
C THR A 16 -50.80 -13.12 -10.69
N ARG A 17 -50.06 -12.10 -11.02
CA ARG A 17 -48.92 -12.20 -11.95
C ARG A 17 -47.92 -13.10 -11.26
N ALA A 18 -47.99 -14.40 -11.53
CA ALA A 18 -46.91 -15.33 -11.26
C ALA A 18 -45.68 -14.70 -11.87
N VAL A 19 -44.78 -14.17 -11.04
CA VAL A 19 -43.46 -13.73 -11.47
C VAL A 19 -42.86 -14.97 -12.11
N ARG A 20 -42.61 -14.88 -13.45
CA ARG A 20 -41.91 -15.92 -14.17
C ARG A 20 -40.53 -16.07 -13.57
N THR A 21 -40.38 -17.02 -12.66
CA THR A 21 -39.10 -17.46 -12.10
C THR A 21 -38.36 -18.43 -13.03
N GLU A 22 -38.84 -18.60 -14.28
CA GLU A 22 -38.38 -19.63 -15.21
C GLU A 22 -37.00 -19.39 -15.82
N HIS A 23 -36.33 -18.29 -15.57
CA HIS A 23 -34.99 -17.99 -16.11
C HIS A 23 -33.92 -17.69 -15.08
N TYR A 24 -34.16 -17.90 -13.79
CA TYR A 24 -33.09 -17.87 -12.81
C TYR A 24 -32.44 -19.25 -12.78
N SER A 25 -31.21 -19.34 -13.27
CA SER A 25 -30.32 -20.46 -12.94
C SER A 25 -30.33 -20.65 -11.42
N PRO A 26 -30.29 -21.88 -10.89
CA PRO A 26 -30.22 -22.08 -9.46
C PRO A 26 -29.09 -21.22 -8.88
N PRO A 27 -29.28 -20.62 -7.70
CA PRO A 27 -28.25 -19.76 -7.11
C PRO A 27 -26.95 -20.56 -6.99
N LEU A 28 -25.84 -19.96 -7.43
CA LEU A 28 -24.52 -20.56 -7.27
C LEU A 28 -24.25 -20.82 -5.79
N PRO A 29 -23.55 -21.91 -5.45
CA PRO A 29 -23.14 -22.15 -4.09
C PRO A 29 -22.37 -20.93 -3.54
N ALA A 30 -22.53 -20.62 -2.26
CA ALA A 30 -21.78 -19.53 -1.60
C ALA A 30 -20.25 -19.74 -1.66
N THR A 31 -19.83 -20.96 -1.92
CA THR A 31 -18.43 -21.37 -2.10
C THR A 31 -17.96 -21.30 -3.55
N ALA A 32 -18.81 -20.87 -4.52
CA ALA A 32 -18.40 -20.73 -5.91
C ALA A 32 -17.30 -19.69 -6.04
N GLU A 33 -16.19 -20.10 -6.64
CA GLU A 33 -15.04 -19.23 -6.90
C GLU A 33 -15.14 -18.64 -8.32
N VAL A 34 -14.66 -17.41 -8.44
CA VAL A 34 -14.48 -16.75 -9.74
C VAL A 34 -13.07 -17.06 -10.22
N THR A 35 -12.93 -17.72 -11.35
CA THR A 35 -11.64 -18.00 -11.96
C THR A 35 -11.47 -17.23 -13.26
N LEU A 36 -10.26 -16.67 -13.46
CA LEU A 36 -9.87 -16.07 -14.71
C LEU A 36 -9.26 -17.15 -15.63
N THR A 37 -9.80 -17.32 -16.84
CA THR A 37 -9.34 -18.34 -17.79
C THR A 37 -8.88 -17.68 -19.08
N TYR A 38 -7.71 -18.05 -19.57
CA TYR A 38 -7.13 -17.58 -20.84
C TYR A 38 -6.18 -18.65 -21.42
N PRO A 39 -5.90 -18.63 -22.73
CA PRO A 39 -4.96 -19.54 -23.36
C PRO A 39 -3.54 -19.38 -22.77
N GLY A 40 -2.88 -20.49 -22.50
CA GLY A 40 -1.50 -20.49 -21.97
C GLY A 40 -1.38 -20.24 -20.47
N LYS A 41 -2.48 -20.26 -19.72
CA LYS A 41 -2.46 -20.25 -18.26
C LYS A 41 -1.80 -21.54 -17.76
N LEU A 42 -0.69 -21.42 -17.02
CA LEU A 42 0.02 -22.55 -16.43
C LEU A 42 -0.64 -23.04 -15.14
N ASP A 43 -0.52 -24.34 -14.87
CA ASP A 43 -0.89 -24.84 -13.56
C ASP A 43 0.06 -24.33 -12.46
N VAL A 44 -0.45 -24.21 -11.23
CA VAL A 44 0.36 -23.76 -10.08
C VAL A 44 1.57 -24.66 -9.87
N ALA A 45 1.42 -25.99 -10.04
CA ALA A 45 2.52 -26.92 -9.90
C ALA A 45 3.63 -26.70 -10.95
N GLU A 46 3.27 -26.32 -12.17
CA GLU A 46 4.23 -25.97 -13.22
C GLU A 46 4.99 -24.69 -12.89
N VAL A 47 4.29 -23.68 -12.34
CA VAL A 47 4.89 -22.42 -11.90
C VAL A 47 5.89 -22.65 -10.73
N LEU A 48 5.59 -23.61 -9.86
CA LEU A 48 6.41 -23.91 -8.69
C LEU A 48 7.52 -24.94 -8.97
N ASN A 49 7.62 -25.48 -10.17
CA ASN A 49 8.75 -26.34 -10.53
C ASN A 49 10.08 -25.58 -10.31
N PRO A 50 11.01 -26.14 -9.57
CA PRO A 50 12.27 -25.46 -9.26
C PRO A 50 13.03 -25.05 -10.52
N VAL A 51 13.43 -23.79 -10.57
CA VAL A 51 14.32 -23.26 -11.60
C VAL A 51 15.60 -22.83 -10.90
N THR A 52 16.73 -23.38 -11.34
CA THR A 52 18.04 -23.09 -10.74
C THR A 52 18.71 -21.96 -11.51
N SER A 53 19.07 -20.89 -10.81
CA SER A 53 19.94 -19.82 -11.28
C SER A 53 21.20 -19.74 -10.45
N ARG A 54 22.22 -19.10 -11.00
CA ARG A 54 23.46 -18.81 -10.31
C ARG A 54 23.71 -17.31 -10.33
N TYR A 55 24.27 -16.80 -9.25
CA TYR A 55 24.53 -15.37 -9.09
C TYR A 55 26.00 -15.15 -8.77
N ILE A 56 26.57 -14.13 -9.39
CA ILE A 56 27.86 -13.60 -8.99
C ILE A 56 27.57 -12.63 -7.84
N ARG A 57 27.95 -13.02 -6.64
CA ARG A 57 27.88 -12.16 -5.45
C ARG A 57 29.09 -11.23 -5.45
N MET A 58 28.85 -9.94 -5.31
CA MET A 58 29.84 -8.90 -5.20
C MET A 58 29.60 -8.12 -3.91
N GLY A 59 30.60 -7.98 -3.08
CA GLY A 59 30.57 -7.25 -1.82
C GLY A 59 31.93 -6.64 -1.55
N GLN A 60 32.11 -6.06 -0.38
CA GLN A 60 33.35 -5.41 0.00
C GLN A 60 34.54 -6.40 0.07
N SER A 61 34.31 -7.70 0.32
CA SER A 61 35.36 -8.65 0.69
C SER A 61 35.72 -9.67 -0.39
N ALA A 62 34.82 -10.11 -1.27
CA ALA A 62 35.09 -11.13 -2.29
C ALA A 62 33.98 -11.26 -3.33
N THR A 63 34.37 -11.69 -4.55
CA THR A 63 33.41 -12.13 -5.59
C THR A 63 33.32 -13.65 -5.54
N ALA A 64 32.11 -14.20 -5.45
CA ALA A 64 31.86 -15.64 -5.44
C ALA A 64 30.58 -15.97 -6.21
N GLU A 65 30.58 -17.10 -6.91
CA GLU A 65 29.37 -17.66 -7.53
C GLU A 65 28.56 -18.42 -6.48
N GLN A 66 27.24 -18.18 -6.44
CA GLN A 66 26.35 -18.86 -5.51
C GLN A 66 24.93 -19.01 -6.08
N LYS A 67 24.11 -19.85 -5.45
CA LYS A 67 22.72 -20.10 -5.83
C LYS A 67 21.73 -19.37 -4.94
N VAL A 68 22.13 -19.03 -3.73
CA VAL A 68 21.25 -18.49 -2.69
C VAL A 68 21.41 -16.98 -2.60
N LEU A 69 20.31 -16.28 -2.56
CA LEU A 69 20.25 -14.85 -2.30
C LEU A 69 20.06 -14.61 -0.79
N HIS A 70 20.76 -13.64 -0.26
CA HIS A 70 20.68 -13.24 1.15
C HIS A 70 20.10 -11.84 1.28
N ALA A 71 19.53 -11.56 2.45
CA ALA A 71 19.00 -10.24 2.78
C ALA A 71 20.09 -9.16 2.75
N ASN A 72 19.65 -7.91 2.61
CA ASN A 72 20.45 -6.72 2.35
C ASN A 72 21.21 -6.84 1.03
N GLY A 73 20.47 -7.20 -0.01
CA GLY A 73 21.01 -7.41 -1.36
C GLY A 73 20.21 -6.68 -2.44
N VAL A 74 20.95 -6.08 -3.38
CA VAL A 74 20.43 -5.64 -4.68
C VAL A 74 20.70 -6.76 -5.68
N VAL A 75 19.69 -7.16 -6.45
CA VAL A 75 19.77 -8.28 -7.40
C VAL A 75 19.50 -7.78 -8.81
N TRP A 76 20.48 -7.92 -9.69
CA TRP A 76 20.32 -7.70 -11.12
C TRP A 76 19.95 -9.01 -11.81
N ALA A 77 18.67 -9.25 -11.99
CA ALA A 77 18.12 -10.47 -12.58
C ALA A 77 16.67 -10.27 -13.01
N ASP A 78 16.14 -11.14 -13.87
CA ASP A 78 14.70 -11.32 -13.95
C ASP A 78 14.18 -11.87 -12.60
N ASN A 79 13.16 -11.22 -12.09
CA ASN A 79 12.58 -11.57 -10.79
C ASN A 79 11.92 -12.96 -10.76
N TRP A 80 11.61 -13.57 -11.89
CA TRP A 80 11.19 -14.95 -11.98
C TRP A 80 12.25 -15.89 -11.38
N PHE A 81 13.51 -15.77 -11.81
CA PHE A 81 14.62 -16.59 -11.33
C PHE A 81 14.98 -16.24 -9.88
N ALA A 82 15.01 -14.96 -9.56
CA ALA A 82 15.32 -14.51 -8.21
C ALA A 82 14.30 -14.99 -7.17
N LEU A 83 13.01 -14.99 -7.48
CA LEU A 83 11.96 -15.50 -6.59
C LEU A 83 12.08 -17.02 -6.38
N HIS A 84 12.42 -17.81 -7.40
CA HIS A 84 12.72 -19.24 -7.23
C HIS A 84 13.88 -19.47 -6.27
N SER A 85 14.96 -18.69 -6.41
CA SER A 85 16.12 -18.78 -5.51
C SER A 85 15.77 -18.37 -4.07
N LEU A 86 14.87 -17.41 -3.89
CA LEU A 86 14.39 -17.03 -2.57
C LEU A 86 13.51 -18.12 -1.93
N ILE A 87 12.72 -18.85 -2.71
CA ILE A 87 11.98 -20.01 -2.21
C ILE A 87 12.95 -21.11 -1.78
N GLU A 88 13.99 -21.39 -2.59
CA GLU A 88 15.03 -22.37 -2.26
C GLU A 88 15.82 -22.00 -0.99
N SER A 89 16.07 -20.72 -0.77
CA SER A 89 16.78 -20.23 0.44
C SER A 89 15.97 -20.41 1.72
N GLY A 90 14.65 -20.54 1.63
CA GLY A 90 13.73 -20.61 2.77
C GLY A 90 13.51 -19.27 3.48
N GLU A 91 14.08 -18.18 2.99
CA GLU A 91 13.82 -16.82 3.52
C GLU A 91 12.34 -16.45 3.37
N LYS A 92 11.76 -15.86 4.42
CA LYS A 92 10.35 -15.44 4.42
C LYS A 92 10.22 -13.94 4.66
N ALA A 93 9.49 -13.28 3.77
CA ALA A 93 9.24 -11.85 3.85
C ALA A 93 8.02 -11.52 4.70
N GLN A 94 8.13 -10.52 5.56
CA GLN A 94 6.98 -9.93 6.23
C GLN A 94 6.22 -8.97 5.31
N LEU A 95 6.91 -8.35 4.36
CA LEU A 95 6.33 -7.42 3.41
C LEU A 95 6.90 -7.65 2.02
N ILE A 96 6.01 -7.75 1.04
CA ILE A 96 6.34 -7.59 -0.38
C ILE A 96 5.61 -6.35 -0.90
N TYR A 97 6.35 -5.40 -1.45
CA TYR A 97 5.79 -4.30 -2.22
C TYR A 97 6.24 -4.43 -3.66
N LEU A 98 5.35 -4.26 -4.62
CA LEU A 98 5.69 -4.31 -6.02
C LEU A 98 4.99 -3.21 -6.82
N ASP A 99 5.74 -2.61 -7.75
CA ASP A 99 5.32 -1.59 -8.71
C ASP A 99 5.69 -2.05 -10.12
N PRO A 100 5.00 -3.06 -10.66
CA PRO A 100 5.32 -3.64 -11.96
C PRO A 100 5.00 -2.67 -13.10
N PRO A 101 5.45 -2.94 -14.35
CA PRO A 101 4.96 -2.25 -15.54
C PRO A 101 3.42 -2.24 -15.58
N TYR A 102 2.81 -1.12 -16.03
CA TYR A 102 1.35 -0.94 -15.96
C TYR A 102 0.59 -1.38 -17.23
N SER A 103 1.25 -2.06 -18.17
CA SER A 103 0.67 -2.43 -19.46
C SER A 103 0.15 -1.20 -20.23
N THR A 104 0.95 -0.15 -20.27
CA THR A 104 0.58 1.12 -20.94
C THR A 104 0.95 1.16 -22.42
N GLY A 105 1.70 0.18 -22.91
CA GLY A 105 2.25 0.14 -24.26
C GLY A 105 3.36 1.18 -24.52
N LEU A 106 3.88 1.82 -23.48
CA LEU A 106 4.89 2.88 -23.57
C LEU A 106 6.27 2.37 -23.15
N GLY A 107 7.30 2.80 -23.88
CA GLY A 107 8.68 2.67 -23.40
C GLY A 107 9.03 3.82 -22.44
N PHE A 108 9.66 3.51 -21.33
CA PHE A 108 10.10 4.49 -20.35
C PHE A 108 11.62 4.66 -20.41
N ALA A 109 12.09 5.90 -20.45
CA ALA A 109 13.50 6.24 -20.42
C ALA A 109 13.81 7.14 -19.22
N SER A 110 15.04 7.02 -18.69
CA SER A 110 15.54 7.90 -17.64
C SER A 110 15.74 9.33 -18.18
N ARG A 111 16.00 10.31 -17.31
CA ARG A 111 16.35 11.68 -17.71
C ARG A 111 17.63 11.76 -18.55
N SER A 112 18.53 10.80 -18.37
CA SER A 112 19.75 10.64 -19.20
C SER A 112 19.46 10.00 -20.56
N GLN A 113 18.18 9.76 -20.92
CA GLN A 113 17.73 9.07 -22.14
C GLN A 113 18.16 7.58 -22.21
N GLU A 114 18.63 7.01 -21.12
CA GLU A 114 18.83 5.56 -21.02
C GLU A 114 17.49 4.85 -20.92
N HIS A 115 17.34 3.75 -21.67
CA HIS A 115 16.13 2.95 -21.66
C HIS A 115 15.96 2.29 -20.27
N ALA A 116 14.87 2.60 -19.58
CA ALA A 116 14.60 2.04 -18.25
C ALA A 116 13.90 0.68 -18.34
N TYR A 117 12.77 0.60 -19.04
CA TYR A 117 12.03 -0.65 -19.29
C TYR A 117 10.98 -0.49 -20.40
N ASN A 118 10.55 -1.62 -20.97
CA ASN A 118 9.46 -1.68 -21.96
C ASN A 118 8.18 -2.19 -21.30
N ASP A 119 7.10 -1.42 -21.39
CA ASP A 119 5.77 -1.78 -20.90
C ASP A 119 4.90 -2.26 -22.07
N THR A 120 5.37 -3.33 -22.77
CA THR A 120 4.77 -3.80 -24.03
C THR A 120 3.90 -5.03 -23.89
N LEU A 121 3.92 -5.71 -22.76
CA LEU A 121 3.02 -6.84 -22.50
C LEU A 121 1.59 -6.35 -22.36
N ASP A 122 0.63 -7.05 -22.96
CA ASP A 122 -0.78 -6.70 -22.93
C ASP A 122 -1.67 -7.94 -22.74
N GLY A 123 -2.89 -7.70 -22.26
CA GLY A 123 -3.94 -8.71 -22.14
C GLY A 123 -3.52 -9.94 -21.34
N ALA A 124 -3.78 -11.12 -21.90
CA ALA A 124 -3.52 -12.40 -21.24
C ALA A 124 -2.03 -12.64 -20.97
N ALA A 125 -1.13 -12.13 -21.81
CA ALA A 125 0.31 -12.27 -21.60
C ALA A 125 0.79 -11.53 -20.35
N TYR A 126 0.29 -10.29 -20.14
CA TYR A 126 0.59 -9.52 -18.93
C TYR A 126 -0.02 -10.17 -17.67
N ILE A 127 -1.27 -10.65 -17.79
CA ILE A 127 -1.95 -11.32 -16.68
C ILE A 127 -1.16 -12.55 -16.23
N GLU A 128 -0.72 -13.40 -17.18
CA GLU A 128 0.06 -14.59 -16.87
C GLU A 128 1.47 -14.24 -16.34
N PHE A 129 2.13 -13.23 -16.90
CA PHE A 129 3.39 -12.72 -16.41
C PHE A 129 3.29 -12.34 -14.92
N MET A 130 2.26 -11.61 -14.55
CA MET A 130 2.02 -11.20 -13.16
C MET A 130 1.59 -12.38 -12.29
N ARG A 131 0.67 -13.22 -12.77
CA ARG A 131 0.16 -14.36 -12.00
C ARG A 131 1.26 -15.31 -11.55
N ARG A 132 2.14 -15.69 -12.46
CA ARG A 132 3.28 -16.59 -12.14
C ARG A 132 4.14 -16.01 -11.02
N ARG A 133 4.48 -14.73 -11.12
CA ARG A 133 5.29 -14.04 -10.12
C ARG A 133 4.57 -13.88 -8.77
N LEU A 134 3.28 -13.60 -8.80
CA LEU A 134 2.45 -13.53 -7.59
C LEU A 134 2.35 -14.89 -6.86
N ILE A 135 2.31 -16.00 -7.59
CA ILE A 135 2.37 -17.35 -7.01
C ILE A 135 3.71 -17.54 -6.26
N LEU A 136 4.83 -17.22 -6.89
CA LEU A 136 6.16 -17.31 -6.24
C LEU A 136 6.28 -16.35 -5.05
N MET A 137 5.76 -15.12 -5.17
CA MET A 137 5.75 -14.16 -4.06
C MET A 137 4.93 -14.66 -2.88
N ARG A 138 3.81 -15.34 -3.11
CA ARG A 138 3.04 -15.95 -2.04
C ARG A 138 3.83 -17.01 -1.29
N GLU A 139 4.64 -17.80 -2.00
CA GLU A 139 5.50 -18.80 -1.38
C GLU A 139 6.69 -18.17 -0.62
N THR A 140 7.18 -16.99 -1.05
CA THR A 140 8.22 -16.26 -0.31
C THR A 140 7.70 -15.47 0.89
N LEU A 141 6.38 -15.22 0.99
CA LEU A 141 5.79 -14.54 2.12
C LEU A 141 5.78 -15.41 3.39
N ASP A 142 6.03 -14.77 4.55
CA ASP A 142 5.72 -15.31 5.86
C ASP A 142 4.20 -15.48 6.01
N ASP A 143 3.76 -16.38 6.90
CA ASP A 143 2.31 -16.58 7.13
C ASP A 143 1.64 -15.33 7.72
N ALA A 144 2.38 -14.53 8.49
CA ALA A 144 1.96 -13.22 8.96
C ALA A 144 2.29 -12.06 7.97
N GLY A 145 2.78 -12.39 6.77
CA GLY A 145 3.23 -11.42 5.79
C GLY A 145 2.10 -10.79 4.96
N SER A 146 2.42 -9.64 4.40
CA SER A 146 1.53 -8.81 3.58
C SER A 146 2.14 -8.47 2.23
N ILE A 147 1.30 -8.29 1.22
CA ILE A 147 1.70 -7.89 -0.13
C ILE A 147 0.90 -6.67 -0.61
N TYR A 148 1.58 -5.70 -1.19
CA TYR A 148 1.01 -4.50 -1.78
C TYR A 148 1.39 -4.41 -3.26
N LEU A 149 0.40 -4.57 -4.13
CA LEU A 149 0.57 -4.44 -5.57
C LEU A 149 0.07 -3.06 -6.01
N HIS A 150 1.00 -2.22 -6.47
CA HIS A 150 0.72 -0.88 -6.99
C HIS A 150 0.49 -0.96 -8.50
N ILE A 151 -0.62 -0.41 -8.99
CA ILE A 151 -0.99 -0.54 -10.41
C ILE A 151 -1.85 0.63 -10.89
N GLY A 152 -1.80 0.90 -12.19
CA GLY A 152 -2.69 1.85 -12.85
C GLY A 152 -4.12 1.33 -13.01
N HIS A 153 -5.02 2.24 -13.39
CA HIS A 153 -6.44 1.95 -13.58
C HIS A 153 -6.71 0.93 -14.70
N GLN A 154 -5.75 0.73 -15.61
CA GLN A 154 -5.92 -0.16 -16.76
C GLN A 154 -6.06 -1.64 -16.38
N MET A 155 -5.30 -2.07 -15.36
CA MET A 155 -5.17 -3.50 -15.01
C MET A 155 -5.61 -3.81 -13.57
N VAL A 156 -6.15 -2.83 -12.84
CA VAL A 156 -6.53 -3.04 -11.43
C VAL A 156 -7.62 -4.10 -11.25
N ALA A 157 -8.58 -4.17 -12.16
CA ALA A 157 -9.69 -5.13 -12.10
C ALA A 157 -9.21 -6.57 -12.35
N GLU A 158 -8.41 -6.77 -13.39
CA GLU A 158 -7.83 -8.06 -13.76
C GLU A 158 -6.88 -8.57 -12.70
N LEU A 159 -5.96 -7.72 -12.22
CA LEU A 159 -5.02 -8.10 -11.17
C LEU A 159 -5.70 -8.34 -9.82
N LYS A 160 -6.83 -7.66 -9.54
CA LYS A 160 -7.65 -8.00 -8.36
C LYS A 160 -8.17 -9.43 -8.41
N LEU A 161 -8.61 -9.90 -9.57
CA LEU A 161 -9.06 -11.29 -9.74
C LEU A 161 -7.90 -12.28 -9.63
N VAL A 162 -6.73 -11.95 -10.20
CA VAL A 162 -5.52 -12.76 -10.05
C VAL A 162 -5.08 -12.85 -8.59
N MET A 163 -5.10 -11.72 -7.86
CA MET A 163 -4.77 -11.71 -6.43
C MET A 163 -5.79 -12.51 -5.60
N ASP A 164 -7.07 -12.48 -5.95
CA ASP A 164 -8.10 -13.32 -5.31
C ASP A 164 -7.83 -14.80 -5.53
N GLU A 165 -7.41 -15.21 -6.76
CA GLU A 165 -7.03 -16.59 -7.08
C GLU A 165 -5.79 -17.02 -6.28
N VAL A 166 -4.74 -16.19 -6.25
CA VAL A 166 -3.45 -16.56 -5.65
C VAL A 166 -3.48 -16.51 -4.12
N PHE A 167 -3.97 -15.43 -3.53
CA PHE A 167 -3.95 -15.19 -2.08
C PHE A 167 -5.23 -15.61 -1.37
N GLY A 168 -6.31 -15.80 -2.13
CA GLY A 168 -7.65 -16.07 -1.62
C GLY A 168 -8.42 -14.79 -1.27
N ARG A 169 -9.68 -14.71 -1.72
CA ARG A 169 -10.56 -13.56 -1.52
C ARG A 169 -10.74 -13.16 -0.05
N LYS A 170 -10.70 -14.11 0.88
CA LYS A 170 -10.78 -13.86 2.33
C LYS A 170 -9.59 -13.06 2.89
N ASN A 171 -8.47 -13.08 2.20
CA ASN A 171 -7.23 -12.41 2.58
C ASN A 171 -7.07 -11.02 1.93
N PHE A 172 -8.05 -10.60 1.15
CA PHE A 172 -8.16 -9.23 0.66
C PHE A 172 -8.39 -8.26 1.81
N ARG A 173 -7.65 -7.15 1.84
CA ARG A 173 -7.75 -6.10 2.87
C ARG A 173 -8.33 -4.83 2.30
N ASN A 174 -7.66 -4.18 1.32
CA ASN A 174 -8.13 -2.92 0.74
C ASN A 174 -7.78 -2.80 -0.75
N ILE A 175 -8.57 -2.03 -1.49
CA ILE A 175 -8.13 -1.29 -2.66
C ILE A 175 -7.90 0.14 -2.20
N ILE A 176 -6.65 0.58 -2.22
CA ILE A 176 -6.26 1.91 -1.79
C ILE A 176 -6.17 2.79 -3.04
N SER A 177 -6.89 3.91 -3.05
CA SER A 177 -6.80 4.93 -4.08
C SER A 177 -5.74 5.96 -3.70
N ARG A 178 -4.63 5.99 -4.43
CA ARG A 178 -3.56 6.94 -4.23
C ARG A 178 -3.61 8.05 -5.27
N ARG A 179 -3.69 9.29 -4.83
CA ARG A 179 -3.58 10.46 -5.71
C ARG A 179 -2.12 10.68 -6.10
N LYS A 180 -1.78 10.51 -7.39
CA LYS A 180 -0.41 10.65 -7.89
C LYS A 180 -0.02 12.08 -8.29
N CYS A 181 -0.97 12.88 -8.76
CA CYS A 181 -0.72 14.24 -9.23
C CYS A 181 -1.88 15.19 -8.93
N SER A 182 -1.65 16.50 -9.14
CA SER A 182 -2.64 17.54 -8.81
C SER A 182 -3.67 17.75 -9.90
N SER A 183 -3.26 17.76 -11.17
CA SER A 183 -4.13 17.98 -12.33
C SER A 183 -3.46 17.46 -13.60
N LYS A 184 -4.28 17.10 -14.59
CA LYS A 184 -3.86 16.84 -15.97
C LYS A 184 -4.80 17.62 -16.89
N ASN A 185 -4.26 18.54 -17.65
CA ASN A 185 -5.05 19.46 -18.50
C ASN A 185 -5.38 18.91 -19.89
N SER A 186 -5.03 17.65 -20.20
CA SER A 186 -5.01 17.12 -21.57
C SER A 186 -6.22 16.30 -21.98
N THR A 187 -7.14 15.96 -21.08
CA THR A 187 -8.26 15.06 -21.40
C THR A 187 -9.52 15.86 -21.72
N ARG A 188 -10.01 15.77 -22.96
CA ARG A 188 -11.21 16.48 -23.43
C ARG A 188 -12.46 15.58 -23.52
N HIS A 189 -12.31 14.26 -23.45
CA HIS A 189 -13.38 13.31 -23.71
C HIS A 189 -13.62 12.31 -22.58
N GLN A 190 -12.86 12.41 -21.49
CA GLN A 190 -12.99 11.54 -20.31
C GLN A 190 -12.51 12.26 -19.04
N TYR A 191 -12.78 11.68 -17.88
CA TYR A 191 -12.22 12.21 -16.63
C TYR A 191 -10.71 11.98 -16.57
N SER A 192 -9.98 12.94 -15.99
CA SER A 192 -8.53 12.84 -15.84
C SER A 192 -8.13 11.75 -14.81
N ASN A 193 -7.19 10.89 -15.18
CA ASN A 193 -6.64 9.87 -14.28
C ASN A 193 -5.64 10.50 -13.32
N LEU A 194 -6.10 10.82 -12.12
CA LEU A 194 -5.27 11.40 -11.06
C LEU A 194 -4.78 10.36 -10.05
N ASN A 195 -5.33 9.14 -10.11
CA ASN A 195 -5.07 8.11 -9.12
C ASN A 195 -4.37 6.90 -9.73
N ASP A 196 -3.54 6.26 -8.91
CA ASP A 196 -3.15 4.87 -9.02
C ASP A 196 -3.83 4.08 -7.90
N TYR A 197 -3.74 2.76 -7.96
CA TYR A 197 -4.36 1.86 -7.01
C TYR A 197 -3.31 0.94 -6.37
N VAL A 198 -3.50 0.66 -5.08
CA VAL A 198 -2.68 -0.32 -4.39
C VAL A 198 -3.61 -1.42 -3.86
N LEU A 199 -3.41 -2.64 -4.37
CA LEU A 199 -4.13 -3.82 -3.90
C LEU A 199 -3.40 -4.38 -2.68
N PHE A 200 -4.05 -4.39 -1.53
CA PHE A 200 -3.49 -4.88 -0.28
C PHE A 200 -4.08 -6.23 0.09
N TYR A 201 -3.21 -7.23 0.25
CA TYR A 201 -3.53 -8.57 0.72
C TYR A 201 -2.58 -9.00 1.84
N SER A 202 -3.04 -9.88 2.69
CA SER A 202 -2.18 -10.66 3.59
C SER A 202 -2.14 -12.12 3.16
N LYS A 203 -1.14 -12.88 3.60
CA LYS A 203 -1.09 -14.33 3.33
C LYS A 203 -2.14 -15.11 4.11
N THR A 204 -2.39 -14.73 5.37
CA THR A 204 -3.41 -15.30 6.25
C THR A 204 -4.23 -14.21 6.93
N ASN A 205 -5.19 -14.58 7.78
CA ASN A 205 -5.92 -13.61 8.60
C ASN A 205 -5.12 -13.08 9.79
N ASP A 206 -4.10 -13.78 10.21
CA ASP A 206 -3.18 -13.38 11.27
C ASP A 206 -1.94 -12.75 10.63
N TYR A 207 -1.92 -11.43 10.52
CA TYR A 207 -0.89 -10.69 9.79
C TYR A 207 -0.41 -9.48 10.60
N ILE A 208 0.83 -9.09 10.34
CA ILE A 208 1.43 -7.90 10.98
C ILE A 208 0.70 -6.65 10.51
N TRP A 209 0.15 -5.89 11.47
CA TRP A 209 -0.51 -4.64 11.22
C TRP A 209 -0.21 -3.62 12.31
N ASN A 210 0.67 -2.69 12.02
CA ASN A 210 0.96 -1.52 12.84
C ASN A 210 0.16 -0.35 12.28
N GLN A 211 -0.94 0.03 12.96
CA GLN A 211 -1.88 1.02 12.45
C GLN A 211 -1.16 2.32 12.04
N PRO A 212 -1.11 2.66 10.75
CA PRO A 212 -0.50 3.91 10.32
C PRO A 212 -1.40 5.10 10.67
N GLU A 213 -0.79 6.15 11.19
CA GLU A 213 -1.48 7.39 11.55
C GLU A 213 -0.79 8.58 10.88
N LYS A 214 -1.59 9.58 10.52
CA LYS A 214 -1.09 10.88 10.12
C LYS A 214 -1.37 11.92 11.19
N LYS A 215 -0.53 12.96 11.24
CA LYS A 215 -0.77 14.12 12.12
C LYS A 215 -2.14 14.71 11.81
N ALA A 216 -2.92 14.94 12.84
CA ALA A 216 -4.24 15.53 12.67
C ALA A 216 -4.12 16.98 12.15
N ASP A 217 -4.98 17.33 11.21
CA ASP A 217 -5.06 18.69 10.68
C ASP A 217 -5.45 19.70 11.79
N ALA A 218 -4.73 20.83 11.87
CA ALA A 218 -4.93 21.82 12.92
C ALA A 218 -6.32 22.45 12.89
N ALA A 219 -6.89 22.70 11.70
CA ALA A 219 -8.23 23.25 11.57
C ALA A 219 -9.29 22.23 11.99
N TRP A 220 -9.07 20.95 11.65
CA TRP A 220 -9.92 19.85 12.12
C TRP A 220 -9.85 19.71 13.65
N LEU A 221 -8.64 19.76 14.24
CA LEU A 221 -8.46 19.69 15.70
C LEU A 221 -9.20 20.84 16.40
N ALA A 222 -9.04 22.08 15.92
CA ALA A 222 -9.71 23.24 16.48
C ALA A 222 -11.25 23.14 16.41
N LYS A 223 -11.77 22.54 15.33
CA LYS A 223 -13.21 22.30 15.15
C LYS A 223 -13.73 21.20 16.08
N GLU A 224 -13.05 20.05 16.12
CA GLU A 224 -13.47 18.89 16.92
C GLU A 224 -13.29 19.11 18.43
N TYR A 225 -12.15 19.65 18.83
CA TYR A 225 -11.77 19.89 20.22
C TYR A 225 -11.92 21.38 20.60
N GLY A 226 -12.98 22.02 20.11
CA GLY A 226 -13.23 23.45 20.27
C GLY A 226 -13.63 23.90 21.68
N LYS A 227 -13.60 23.04 22.69
CA LYS A 227 -13.85 23.38 24.09
C LYS A 227 -12.58 23.27 24.90
N VAL A 228 -12.44 24.17 25.90
CA VAL A 228 -11.26 24.23 26.77
C VAL A 228 -11.72 24.31 28.23
N ASP A 229 -11.03 23.60 29.10
CA ASP A 229 -11.09 23.80 30.56
C ASP A 229 -9.68 23.72 31.14
N GLU A 230 -9.55 23.66 32.48
CA GLU A 230 -8.26 23.60 33.18
C GLU A 230 -7.38 22.42 32.80
N ARG A 231 -7.97 21.33 32.29
CA ARG A 231 -7.29 20.11 31.84
C ARG A 231 -6.88 20.15 30.37
N GLY A 232 -7.29 21.16 29.61
CA GLY A 232 -6.94 21.35 28.20
C GLY A 232 -8.13 21.32 27.25
N GLN A 233 -7.82 21.16 25.96
CA GLN A 233 -8.82 21.08 24.89
C GLN A 233 -9.57 19.75 24.93
N TYR A 234 -10.88 19.79 24.72
CA TYR A 234 -11.72 18.59 24.68
C TYR A 234 -12.89 18.72 23.71
N LYS A 235 -13.44 17.56 23.33
CA LYS A 235 -14.69 17.43 22.61
C LYS A 235 -15.76 16.76 23.44
N LEU A 236 -17.02 16.96 23.07
CA LEU A 236 -18.17 16.37 23.70
C LEU A 236 -18.72 15.21 22.87
N VAL A 237 -18.75 14.02 23.44
CA VAL A 237 -19.33 12.83 22.82
C VAL A 237 -20.61 12.40 23.57
N PRO A 238 -21.57 11.77 22.88
CA PRO A 238 -22.72 11.16 23.55
C PRO A 238 -22.27 10.10 24.55
N ILE A 239 -23.01 9.93 25.65
CA ILE A 239 -22.81 8.83 26.60
C ILE A 239 -23.80 7.67 26.38
N HIS A 240 -24.55 7.70 25.31
CA HIS A 240 -25.50 6.67 24.91
C HIS A 240 -25.20 6.15 23.51
N ALA A 241 -25.56 4.90 23.25
CA ALA A 241 -25.41 4.21 21.97
C ALA A 241 -26.78 3.67 21.47
N PRO A 242 -26.92 3.44 20.15
CA PRO A 242 -28.12 2.83 19.57
C PRO A 242 -28.38 1.41 20.11
N GLY A 243 -29.63 1.03 20.14
CA GLY A 243 -30.12 -0.28 20.59
C GLY A 243 -30.59 -0.26 22.05
N VAL A 244 -31.65 -0.99 22.32
CA VAL A 244 -32.19 -1.18 23.68
C VAL A 244 -31.43 -2.31 24.37
N ARG A 245 -31.07 -2.13 25.63
CA ARG A 245 -30.47 -3.17 26.48
C ARG A 245 -31.23 -3.26 27.80
N ASN A 246 -31.53 -4.48 28.22
CA ASN A 246 -32.25 -4.76 29.47
C ASN A 246 -31.30 -4.97 30.67
N GLY A 247 -30.00 -4.90 30.46
CA GLY A 247 -28.97 -5.00 31.51
C GLY A 247 -28.68 -3.67 32.19
N GLU A 248 -27.56 -3.61 32.94
CA GLU A 248 -27.12 -2.42 33.70
C GLU A 248 -27.06 -1.14 32.87
N THR A 249 -26.67 -1.22 31.59
CA THR A 249 -26.61 -0.06 30.69
C THR A 249 -27.98 0.44 30.21
N GLY A 250 -29.05 -0.28 30.48
CA GLY A 250 -30.43 0.15 30.23
C GLY A 250 -31.10 0.77 31.46
N LYS A 251 -30.47 0.69 32.65
CA LYS A 251 -31.01 1.21 33.90
C LYS A 251 -30.96 2.71 34.00
N GLU A 252 -31.76 3.24 34.90
CA GLU A 252 -31.79 4.65 35.25
C GLU A 252 -30.43 5.09 35.84
N TRP A 253 -30.00 6.29 35.47
CA TRP A 253 -28.83 6.98 36.01
C TRP A 253 -29.20 8.43 36.38
N ARG A 254 -29.12 8.78 37.65
CA ARG A 254 -29.46 10.09 38.21
C ARG A 254 -30.84 10.61 37.80
N GLY A 255 -31.86 9.79 37.90
CA GLY A 255 -33.22 10.12 37.53
C GLY A 255 -33.52 10.14 36.04
N MET A 256 -32.57 9.71 35.20
CA MET A 256 -32.72 9.69 33.76
C MET A 256 -32.62 8.27 33.21
N LEU A 257 -33.57 7.91 32.36
CA LEU A 257 -33.46 6.72 31.52
C LEU A 257 -32.68 7.02 30.26
N PRO A 258 -32.03 6.02 29.63
CA PRO A 258 -31.47 6.20 28.30
C PRO A 258 -32.53 6.72 27.34
N PRO A 259 -32.17 7.57 26.36
CA PRO A 259 -33.10 8.03 25.33
C PRO A 259 -33.78 6.85 24.61
N SER A 260 -35.02 7.02 24.15
CA SER A 260 -35.77 5.99 23.45
C SER A 260 -34.96 5.34 22.33
N GLY A 261 -34.95 3.99 22.27
CA GLY A 261 -34.18 3.22 21.30
C GLY A 261 -32.67 3.16 21.58
N LYS A 262 -32.19 3.60 22.76
CA LYS A 262 -30.76 3.65 23.10
C LYS A 262 -30.49 3.04 24.48
N HIS A 263 -29.23 2.86 24.80
CA HIS A 263 -28.69 2.47 26.12
C HIS A 263 -27.51 3.35 26.47
N TRP A 264 -27.14 3.40 27.75
CA TRP A 264 -25.88 4.06 28.16
C TRP A 264 -24.65 3.27 27.65
N GLN A 265 -23.61 3.97 27.24
CA GLN A 265 -22.35 3.33 26.84
C GLN A 265 -21.63 2.68 28.03
N TYR A 266 -21.89 3.16 29.22
CA TYR A 266 -21.31 2.67 30.49
C TYR A 266 -22.43 2.34 31.49
N ILE A 267 -22.17 1.44 32.43
CA ILE A 267 -23.06 1.20 33.53
C ILE A 267 -23.18 2.44 34.40
N PRO A 268 -24.31 2.65 35.13
CA PRO A 268 -24.55 3.81 35.99
C PRO A 268 -23.40 4.12 36.97
N ALA A 269 -22.86 3.09 37.63
CA ALA A 269 -21.71 3.25 38.53
C ALA A 269 -20.49 3.87 37.83
N LYS A 270 -20.18 3.43 36.62
CA LYS A 270 -19.07 4.02 35.85
C LYS A 270 -19.35 5.44 35.38
N LEU A 271 -20.60 5.77 35.08
CA LEU A 271 -21.01 7.14 34.76
C LEU A 271 -20.85 8.06 35.98
N ASP A 272 -21.09 7.57 37.21
CA ASP A 272 -20.85 8.32 38.45
C ASP A 272 -19.35 8.56 38.70
N GLU A 273 -18.51 7.57 38.45
CA GLU A 273 -17.05 7.76 38.50
C GLU A 273 -16.59 8.85 37.51
N LEU A 274 -17.03 8.78 36.24
CA LEU A 274 -16.69 9.77 35.22
C LEU A 274 -17.21 11.16 35.59
N ASN A 275 -18.40 11.22 36.22
CA ASN A 275 -18.94 12.49 36.69
C ASN A 275 -18.14 13.06 37.86
N ALA A 276 -17.77 12.24 38.82
CA ALA A 276 -16.91 12.65 39.94
C ALA A 276 -15.53 13.10 39.49
N ALA A 277 -14.99 12.49 38.44
CA ALA A 277 -13.74 12.87 37.78
C ALA A 277 -13.85 14.15 36.92
N GLY A 278 -15.03 14.77 36.83
CA GLY A 278 -15.25 15.98 36.02
C GLY A 278 -15.27 15.70 34.50
N GLU A 279 -15.39 14.44 34.09
CA GLU A 279 -15.42 14.03 32.68
C GLU A 279 -16.83 14.05 32.06
N ILE A 280 -17.86 14.34 32.86
CA ILE A 280 -19.21 14.56 32.34
C ILE A 280 -19.48 16.08 32.28
N TYR A 281 -19.85 16.54 31.09
CA TYR A 281 -20.37 17.87 30.85
C TYR A 281 -21.88 17.83 30.89
N TRP A 282 -22.46 18.71 31.70
CA TRP A 282 -23.90 18.91 31.78
C TRP A 282 -24.31 20.12 30.96
N SER A 283 -25.14 19.92 29.94
CA SER A 283 -25.70 21.05 29.17
C SER A 283 -26.65 21.90 30.04
N LYS A 284 -26.98 23.11 29.58
CA LYS A 284 -27.98 23.95 30.27
C LYS A 284 -29.33 23.26 30.45
N ASN A 285 -29.69 22.32 29.58
CA ASN A 285 -30.93 21.57 29.62
C ASN A 285 -30.77 20.21 30.39
N GLY A 286 -29.70 20.02 31.15
CA GLY A 286 -29.46 18.82 31.94
C GLY A 286 -29.00 17.58 31.13
N ASN A 287 -28.73 17.70 29.85
CA ASN A 287 -28.29 16.57 29.03
C ASN A 287 -26.79 16.29 29.25
N PRO A 288 -26.40 15.08 29.68
CA PRO A 288 -25.01 14.74 29.91
C PRO A 288 -24.28 14.33 28.64
N ARG A 289 -23.02 14.73 28.54
CA ARG A 289 -22.08 14.31 27.50
C ARG A 289 -20.72 14.02 28.12
N ARG A 290 -19.95 13.10 27.56
CA ARG A 290 -18.60 12.83 28.01
C ARG A 290 -17.61 13.82 27.37
N LYS A 291 -16.71 14.37 28.19
CA LYS A 291 -15.53 15.10 27.73
C LYS A 291 -14.46 14.10 27.29
N VAL A 292 -13.97 14.24 26.07
CA VAL A 292 -12.82 13.51 25.57
C VAL A 292 -11.72 14.53 25.28
N TYR A 293 -10.69 14.51 26.08
CA TYR A 293 -9.57 15.45 25.98
C TYR A 293 -8.70 15.14 24.77
N LEU A 294 -8.11 16.17 24.19
CA LEU A 294 -7.17 16.05 23.09
C LEU A 294 -5.88 15.45 23.60
N PRO A 295 -5.47 14.26 23.13
CA PRO A 295 -4.15 13.72 23.44
C PRO A 295 -3.04 14.60 22.85
N GLU A 296 -1.90 14.65 23.52
CA GLU A 296 -0.74 15.47 23.13
C GLU A 296 -0.26 15.17 21.70
N ASN A 297 -0.28 13.90 21.31
CA ASN A 297 0.09 13.43 19.96
C ASN A 297 -1.10 12.76 19.26
N LYS A 298 -2.15 13.55 19.00
CA LYS A 298 -3.34 13.01 18.32
C LYS A 298 -3.03 12.68 16.86
N GLY A 299 -2.88 11.39 16.57
CA GLY A 299 -2.91 10.84 15.23
C GLY A 299 -4.32 10.61 14.72
N VAL A 300 -4.46 10.58 13.42
CA VAL A 300 -5.67 10.12 12.70
C VAL A 300 -5.27 8.91 11.87
N ALA A 301 -5.96 7.80 12.08
CA ALA A 301 -5.72 6.58 11.30
C ALA A 301 -5.84 6.87 9.81
N LEU A 302 -4.90 6.36 9.02
CA LEU A 302 -4.96 6.43 7.56
C LEU A 302 -6.15 5.59 7.06
N THR A 303 -6.78 6.11 6.02
CA THR A 303 -7.85 5.42 5.29
C THR A 303 -7.31 4.83 3.99
N ASP A 304 -8.17 4.25 3.18
CA ASP A 304 -7.86 3.73 1.84
C ASP A 304 -7.85 4.81 0.74
N TYR A 305 -7.87 6.08 1.11
CA TYR A 305 -7.70 7.22 0.21
C TYR A 305 -6.46 8.04 0.59
N TRP A 306 -5.42 7.96 -0.27
CA TRP A 306 -4.11 8.59 -0.04
C TRP A 306 -3.93 9.81 -0.94
N ASP A 307 -4.29 10.98 -0.45
CA ASP A 307 -4.12 12.27 -1.13
C ASP A 307 -2.84 13.01 -0.72
N ASP A 308 -2.22 12.58 0.37
CA ASP A 308 -0.99 13.18 0.92
C ASP A 308 0.30 12.63 0.28
N TYR A 309 0.24 11.52 -0.47
CA TYR A 309 1.42 10.82 -1.03
C TYR A 309 1.50 10.92 -2.55
N ARG A 310 1.68 12.14 -3.07
CA ARG A 310 1.85 12.36 -4.53
C ARG A 310 3.21 11.82 -5.00
N ASP A 311 3.38 11.76 -6.32
CA ASP A 311 4.66 11.36 -6.90
C ASP A 311 5.80 12.27 -6.42
N ALA A 312 7.00 11.70 -6.28
CA ALA A 312 8.16 12.39 -5.73
C ALA A 312 8.47 13.71 -6.45
N HIS A 313 8.33 13.74 -7.78
CA HIS A 313 8.50 14.94 -8.60
C HIS A 313 7.55 16.11 -8.30
N HIS A 314 6.45 15.85 -7.60
CA HIS A 314 5.43 16.83 -7.27
C HIS A 314 5.44 17.26 -5.81
N GLN A 315 6.18 16.57 -4.94
CA GLN A 315 6.18 16.83 -3.50
C GLN A 315 7.56 16.83 -2.85
N SER A 316 8.58 16.24 -3.50
CA SER A 316 9.89 16.08 -2.88
C SER A 316 10.94 16.97 -3.55
N ILE A 317 11.73 17.64 -2.72
CA ILE A 317 12.95 18.34 -3.15
C ILE A 317 14.06 17.32 -3.38
N LEU A 318 14.04 16.20 -2.65
CA LEU A 318 15.02 15.13 -2.74
C LEU A 318 14.47 14.00 -3.61
N ILE A 319 15.16 13.71 -4.70
CA ILE A 319 14.80 12.64 -5.64
C ILE A 319 16.05 11.98 -6.22
N THR A 320 15.89 10.79 -6.82
CA THR A 320 16.97 10.13 -7.58
C THR A 320 16.99 10.54 -9.05
N GLY A 321 15.89 11.09 -9.57
CA GLY A 321 15.72 11.39 -10.99
C GLY A 321 15.28 10.19 -11.84
N TYR A 322 15.06 9.02 -11.24
CA TYR A 322 14.55 7.85 -11.95
C TYR A 322 13.06 8.06 -12.30
N PRO A 323 12.62 7.63 -13.50
CA PRO A 323 11.22 7.69 -13.88
C PRO A 323 10.35 6.93 -12.86
N THR A 324 9.16 7.45 -12.60
CA THR A 324 8.19 6.77 -11.71
C THR A 324 8.62 6.57 -10.26
N GLU A 325 9.64 7.29 -9.78
CA GLU A 325 10.07 7.23 -8.37
C GLU A 325 8.90 7.47 -7.41
N LYS A 326 8.70 6.55 -6.46
CA LYS A 326 7.62 6.63 -5.49
C LYS A 326 7.93 7.60 -4.35
N ASN A 327 6.89 8.13 -3.74
CA ASN A 327 6.99 8.98 -2.56
C ASN A 327 7.64 8.21 -1.40
N PHE A 328 8.75 8.72 -0.88
CA PHE A 328 9.54 8.03 0.13
C PHE A 328 8.82 7.90 1.48
N GLU A 329 8.06 8.92 1.87
CA GLU A 329 7.26 8.87 3.11
C GLU A 329 6.15 7.82 3.02
N MET A 330 5.55 7.64 1.83
CA MET A 330 4.63 6.54 1.57
C MET A 330 5.31 5.18 1.75
N MET A 331 6.52 5.02 1.24
CA MET A 331 7.26 3.75 1.39
C MET A 331 7.60 3.47 2.86
N LYS A 332 8.07 4.47 3.60
CA LYS A 332 8.32 4.32 5.05
C LYS A 332 7.05 3.94 5.80
N MET A 333 5.93 4.59 5.49
CA MET A 333 4.65 4.28 6.11
C MET A 333 4.22 2.84 5.83
N LEU A 334 4.31 2.36 4.59
CA LEU A 334 3.97 0.98 4.21
C LEU A 334 4.86 -0.05 4.92
N VAL A 335 6.18 0.18 4.92
CA VAL A 335 7.15 -0.69 5.60
C VAL A 335 6.86 -0.74 7.09
N ALA A 336 6.63 0.40 7.74
CA ALA A 336 6.31 0.44 9.16
C ALA A 336 4.98 -0.24 9.49
N ALA A 337 3.96 -0.11 8.61
CA ALA A 337 2.63 -0.69 8.85
C ALA A 337 2.62 -2.22 8.80
N SER A 338 3.46 -2.84 7.95
CA SER A 338 3.36 -4.27 7.63
C SER A 338 4.66 -5.05 7.84
N SER A 339 5.58 -4.53 8.63
CA SER A 339 6.77 -5.26 9.06
C SER A 339 7.29 -4.80 10.42
N ASP A 340 7.97 -5.69 11.12
CA ASP A 340 8.65 -5.41 12.38
C ASP A 340 10.14 -5.10 12.14
N ALA A 341 10.83 -4.53 13.13
CA ALA A 341 12.27 -4.33 13.06
C ALA A 341 12.99 -5.67 12.83
N GLY A 342 13.95 -5.70 11.90
CA GLY A 342 14.66 -6.91 11.48
C GLY A 342 13.85 -7.84 10.55
N GLY A 343 12.57 -7.58 10.31
CA GLY A 343 11.75 -8.33 9.34
C GLY A 343 12.24 -8.13 7.91
N LEU A 344 12.03 -9.11 7.04
CA LEU A 344 12.44 -9.04 5.64
C LEU A 344 11.39 -8.35 4.78
N VAL A 345 11.83 -7.37 4.00
CA VAL A 345 11.05 -6.65 2.98
C VAL A 345 11.60 -6.99 1.59
N ILE A 346 10.76 -7.38 0.66
CA ILE A 346 11.15 -7.69 -0.72
C ILE A 346 10.44 -6.72 -1.68
N ASP A 347 11.21 -6.18 -2.63
CA ASP A 347 10.69 -5.43 -3.77
C ASP A 347 11.21 -6.08 -5.07
N PRO A 348 10.38 -6.89 -5.75
CA PRO A 348 10.79 -7.60 -6.96
C PRO A 348 10.76 -6.75 -8.23
N PHE A 349 10.40 -5.46 -8.13
CA PHE A 349 10.44 -4.47 -9.20
C PHE A 349 10.98 -3.15 -8.64
N CYS A 350 12.21 -3.20 -8.07
CA CYS A 350 12.67 -2.16 -7.15
C CYS A 350 12.95 -0.78 -7.77
N GLY A 351 13.14 -0.71 -9.09
CA GLY A 351 13.29 0.55 -9.82
C GLY A 351 14.36 1.46 -9.20
N SER A 352 13.93 2.59 -8.65
CA SER A 352 14.81 3.55 -7.96
C SER A 352 15.19 3.17 -6.53
N GLY A 353 14.78 2.01 -6.02
CA GLY A 353 15.09 1.53 -4.68
C GLY A 353 14.36 2.24 -3.54
N SER A 354 13.22 2.86 -3.79
CA SER A 354 12.48 3.59 -2.76
C SER A 354 12.06 2.71 -1.60
N THR A 355 11.60 1.49 -1.89
CA THR A 355 11.15 0.51 -0.90
C THR A 355 12.31 -0.02 -0.06
N VAL A 356 13.40 -0.44 -0.71
CA VAL A 356 14.55 -1.00 0.00
C VAL A 356 15.27 0.05 0.84
N HIS A 357 15.35 1.29 0.38
CA HIS A 357 15.88 2.40 1.18
C HIS A 357 14.98 2.71 2.39
N ALA A 358 13.66 2.64 2.23
CA ALA A 358 12.74 2.81 3.35
C ALA A 358 12.88 1.66 4.38
N ALA A 359 13.06 0.44 3.91
CA ALA A 359 13.31 -0.73 4.75
C ALA A 359 14.63 -0.58 5.54
N GLU A 360 15.71 -0.19 4.87
CA GLU A 360 17.01 0.10 5.49
C GLU A 360 16.87 1.18 6.57
N THR A 361 16.26 2.32 6.21
CA THR A 361 16.04 3.45 7.14
C THR A 361 15.30 3.05 8.41
N LEU A 362 14.42 2.07 8.32
CA LEU A 362 13.60 1.59 9.43
C LEU A 362 14.19 0.35 10.13
N GLY A 363 15.41 -0.07 9.80
CA GLY A 363 16.07 -1.21 10.40
C GLY A 363 15.42 -2.56 10.05
N ARG A 364 14.93 -2.70 8.81
CA ARG A 364 14.44 -3.95 8.24
C ARG A 364 15.52 -4.57 7.38
N ARG A 365 15.54 -5.90 7.28
CA ARG A 365 16.28 -6.60 6.23
C ARG A 365 15.54 -6.40 4.91
N TRP A 366 16.24 -6.41 3.79
CA TRP A 366 15.60 -6.16 2.50
C TRP A 366 16.28 -6.87 1.34
N ILE A 367 15.53 -7.08 0.26
CA ILE A 367 16.02 -7.54 -1.04
C ILE A 367 15.30 -6.72 -2.12
N GLY A 368 16.08 -6.07 -2.99
CA GLY A 368 15.57 -5.35 -4.16
C GLY A 368 16.01 -6.04 -5.44
N ILE A 369 15.08 -6.37 -6.32
CA ILE A 369 15.34 -7.07 -7.58
C ILE A 369 14.90 -6.18 -8.74
N ASP A 370 15.72 -6.10 -9.79
CA ASP A 370 15.35 -5.44 -11.04
C ASP A 370 16.15 -6.03 -12.21
N GLU A 371 15.52 -6.12 -13.37
CA GLU A 371 16.20 -6.56 -14.61
C GLU A 371 16.93 -5.41 -15.33
N SER A 372 16.60 -4.15 -15.00
CA SER A 372 17.21 -2.96 -15.59
C SER A 372 18.50 -2.59 -14.88
N VAL A 373 19.61 -2.58 -15.60
CA VAL A 373 20.88 -2.10 -15.07
C VAL A 373 20.81 -0.64 -14.59
N SER A 374 19.99 0.20 -15.23
CA SER A 374 19.76 1.59 -14.83
C SER A 374 19.05 1.69 -13.49
N ALA A 375 18.07 0.83 -13.23
CA ALA A 375 17.39 0.70 -11.94
C ALA A 375 18.38 0.27 -10.86
N VAL A 376 19.14 -0.78 -11.10
CA VAL A 376 20.15 -1.31 -10.16
C VAL A 376 21.18 -0.25 -9.81
N LYS A 377 21.75 0.46 -10.80
CA LYS A 377 22.68 1.58 -10.58
C LYS A 377 22.06 2.69 -9.73
N THR A 378 20.81 3.03 -10.00
CA THR A 378 20.09 4.07 -9.26
C THR A 378 19.86 3.64 -7.81
N THR A 379 19.45 2.38 -7.60
CA THR A 379 19.27 1.80 -6.27
C THR A 379 20.56 1.77 -5.47
N ILE A 380 21.68 1.35 -6.06
CA ILE A 380 23.00 1.35 -5.40
C ILE A 380 23.41 2.78 -5.01
N LYS A 381 23.29 3.75 -5.94
CA LYS A 381 23.60 5.16 -5.66
C LYS A 381 22.73 5.73 -4.55
N ARG A 382 21.44 5.39 -4.54
CA ARG A 382 20.50 5.80 -3.49
C ARG A 382 20.88 5.24 -2.12
N LEU A 383 21.23 3.96 -2.03
CA LEU A 383 21.65 3.31 -0.80
C LEU A 383 22.97 3.86 -0.28
N ARG A 384 23.92 4.18 -1.16
CA ARG A 384 25.23 4.75 -0.81
C ARG A 384 25.20 6.22 -0.43
N ASN A 385 24.44 7.03 -1.16
CA ASN A 385 24.52 8.49 -1.11
C ASN A 385 23.25 9.17 -0.62
N GLY A 386 22.19 8.41 -0.38
CA GLY A 386 20.86 8.97 -0.14
C GLY A 386 20.24 9.59 -1.40
N ARG A 387 19.13 10.30 -1.21
CA ARG A 387 18.50 11.10 -2.28
C ARG A 387 19.19 12.45 -2.40
N GLN A 388 19.25 13.00 -3.58
CA GLN A 388 19.93 14.27 -3.85
C GLN A 388 18.93 15.40 -4.15
N PRO A 389 19.24 16.65 -3.76
CA PRO A 389 18.44 17.80 -4.17
C PRO A 389 18.36 17.95 -5.68
N MET A 390 17.22 18.38 -6.21
CA MET A 390 17.01 18.56 -7.64
C MET A 390 16.77 20.03 -8.03
N GLY A 391 17.17 20.40 -9.26
CA GLY A 391 16.91 21.71 -9.86
C GLY A 391 17.59 22.84 -9.11
N ASP A 392 16.88 23.95 -8.93
CA ASP A 392 17.39 25.17 -8.29
C ASP A 392 17.84 24.96 -6.82
N TYR A 393 17.45 23.84 -6.22
CA TYR A 393 17.82 23.49 -4.83
C TYR A 393 19.19 22.88 -4.69
N VAL A 394 19.88 22.54 -5.80
CA VAL A 394 21.26 21.99 -5.77
C VAL A 394 22.23 22.98 -5.13
N ASN A 395 22.05 24.28 -5.40
CA ASN A 395 22.96 25.35 -4.95
C ASN A 395 22.33 26.27 -3.90
N SER A 396 21.08 26.06 -3.52
CA SER A 396 20.39 26.89 -2.53
C SER A 396 20.35 26.15 -1.19
N PRO A 397 20.59 26.83 -0.05
CA PRO A 397 20.25 26.25 1.23
C PRO A 397 18.75 25.92 1.20
N PRO A 398 18.33 24.73 1.63
CA PRO A 398 16.92 24.37 1.62
C PRO A 398 16.15 25.42 2.41
N MET A 399 15.23 26.12 1.74
CA MET A 399 14.24 26.92 2.46
C MET A 399 13.50 25.96 3.38
N ALA A 400 13.50 26.26 4.68
CA ALA A 400 12.70 25.53 5.65
C ALA A 400 11.27 25.50 5.11
N ASP A 401 10.81 24.32 4.76
CA ASP A 401 9.42 24.14 4.38
C ASP A 401 8.59 24.52 5.61
N LEU A 402 7.73 25.52 5.50
CA LEU A 402 6.88 26.02 6.58
C LEU A 402 5.99 24.93 7.20
N PHE A 403 5.99 23.72 6.63
CA PHE A 403 5.15 22.59 6.99
C PHE A 403 5.90 21.33 7.42
N THR A 404 7.23 21.29 7.34
CA THR A 404 8.04 20.16 7.83
C THR A 404 9.22 20.67 8.65
N GLU A 405 9.41 20.14 9.85
CA GLU A 405 10.56 20.42 10.72
C GLU A 405 11.90 19.86 10.18
N ASN A 406 11.97 19.62 8.86
CA ASN A 406 13.19 19.21 8.20
C ASN A 406 14.11 20.40 7.97
N THR A 407 14.89 20.71 8.98
CA THR A 407 15.98 21.67 8.87
C THR A 407 17.04 21.18 7.87
N ALA A 408 17.80 22.09 7.28
CA ALA A 408 18.92 21.76 6.36
C ALA A 408 19.87 20.70 6.93
N GLU A 409 19.91 20.52 8.22
CA GLU A 409 20.74 19.56 8.95
C GLU A 409 20.17 18.12 8.90
N SER A 410 18.85 17.96 8.83
CA SER A 410 18.21 16.63 8.64
C SER A 410 18.34 16.14 7.20
N ILE A 411 18.40 17.05 6.21
CA ILE A 411 18.64 16.74 4.80
C ILE A 411 20.08 16.24 4.60
N ARG A 412 21.04 16.75 5.37
CA ARG A 412 22.47 16.34 5.28
C ARG A 412 22.75 14.97 5.93
N ARG A 413 21.81 14.39 6.65
CA ARG A 413 21.94 13.10 7.36
C ARG A 413 20.89 12.08 6.91
N GLU A 414 20.57 12.03 5.62
CA GLU A 414 19.75 10.94 5.13
C GLU A 414 20.47 9.61 5.42
N HIS A 415 19.74 8.65 5.95
CA HIS A 415 20.29 7.34 6.26
C HIS A 415 20.80 6.69 4.98
N VAL A 416 22.01 6.17 5.03
CA VAL A 416 22.66 5.41 3.97
C VAL A 416 23.00 4.02 4.48
N ALA A 417 22.97 3.03 3.61
CA ALA A 417 23.32 1.67 3.96
C ALA A 417 24.85 1.57 4.16
N GLU A 418 25.25 1.05 5.33
CA GLU A 418 26.67 0.85 5.64
C GLU A 418 27.26 -0.29 4.82
N GLU A 419 26.53 -1.40 4.73
CA GLU A 419 26.96 -2.61 4.00
C GLU A 419 25.75 -3.26 3.32
N PHE A 420 25.92 -3.66 2.08
CA PHE A 420 24.98 -4.48 1.34
C PHE A 420 25.69 -5.22 0.19
N GLU A 421 25.02 -6.22 -0.36
CA GLU A 421 25.54 -7.09 -1.39
C GLU A 421 24.91 -6.78 -2.74
N LEU A 422 25.66 -7.01 -3.82
CA LEU A 422 25.13 -7.03 -5.18
C LEU A 422 25.18 -8.48 -5.69
N TYR A 423 24.06 -8.93 -6.21
CA TYR A 423 23.94 -10.21 -6.90
C TYR A 423 23.63 -9.96 -8.36
N VAL A 424 24.43 -10.51 -9.24
CA VAL A 424 24.23 -10.42 -10.70
C VAL A 424 23.98 -11.85 -11.20
N ASP A 425 22.87 -12.05 -11.89
CA ASP A 425 22.63 -13.33 -12.56
C ASP A 425 23.79 -13.70 -13.48
N SER A 426 24.29 -14.94 -13.41
CA SER A 426 25.51 -15.35 -14.11
C SER A 426 25.36 -15.29 -15.64
N GLU A 427 24.17 -15.51 -16.18
CA GLU A 427 23.90 -15.39 -17.62
C GLU A 427 23.89 -13.91 -18.02
N ILE A 428 23.27 -13.04 -17.22
CA ILE A 428 23.30 -11.58 -17.44
C ILE A 428 24.74 -11.06 -17.37
N ALA A 429 25.51 -11.49 -16.37
CA ALA A 429 26.92 -11.10 -16.23
C ALA A 429 27.77 -11.48 -17.46
N ALA A 430 27.53 -12.67 -18.02
CA ALA A 430 28.19 -13.13 -19.24
C ALA A 430 27.78 -12.34 -20.48
N LEU A 431 26.52 -11.92 -20.57
CA LEU A 431 26.02 -11.10 -21.68
C LEU A 431 26.44 -9.63 -21.60
N TYR A 432 26.62 -9.10 -20.38
CA TYR A 432 26.90 -7.68 -20.14
C TYR A 432 28.12 -7.48 -19.21
N PRO A 433 29.33 -7.94 -19.60
CA PRO A 433 30.51 -7.91 -18.73
C PRO A 433 30.94 -6.48 -18.33
N GLU A 434 30.80 -5.50 -19.23
CA GLU A 434 31.18 -4.11 -18.97
C GLU A 434 30.31 -3.49 -17.87
N GLN A 435 28.97 -3.68 -17.97
CA GLN A 435 28.03 -3.21 -16.95
C GLN A 435 28.24 -3.90 -15.61
N THR A 436 28.60 -5.20 -15.64
CA THR A 436 28.92 -5.97 -14.44
C THR A 436 30.14 -5.39 -13.71
N VAL A 437 31.19 -5.02 -14.45
CA VAL A 437 32.38 -4.37 -13.87
C VAL A 437 32.00 -3.00 -13.29
N GLU A 438 31.27 -2.16 -14.04
CA GLU A 438 30.82 -0.86 -13.57
C GLU A 438 29.99 -0.96 -12.27
N LEU A 439 29.07 -1.91 -12.17
CA LEU A 439 28.30 -2.15 -10.94
C LEU A 439 29.21 -2.59 -9.79
N SER A 440 30.23 -3.39 -10.06
CA SER A 440 31.18 -3.83 -9.02
C SER A 440 32.02 -2.66 -8.46
N GLU A 441 32.28 -1.63 -9.29
CA GLU A 441 32.94 -0.41 -8.84
C GLU A 441 32.05 0.48 -8.00
N LEU A 442 30.76 0.53 -8.32
CA LEU A 442 29.78 1.30 -7.54
C LEU A 442 29.53 0.74 -6.14
N ILE A 443 29.77 -0.54 -5.91
CA ILE A 443 29.52 -1.18 -4.60
C ILE A 443 30.76 -1.17 -3.70
N ARG A 444 31.94 -0.95 -4.24
CA ARG A 444 33.21 -0.80 -3.50
C ARG A 444 33.33 0.59 -2.91
#